data_ca84177a76ebf28295fedfdf2db559b6
#
_entry.id   ca84177a76ebf28295fedfdf2db559b6
#
_cell.length_a   1.000
_cell.length_b   1.000
_cell.length_c   1.000
_cell.angle_alpha   90.00
_cell.angle_beta   90.00
_cell.angle_gamma   90.00
#
_symmetry.space_group_name_H-M   'P 1'
#
loop_
_entity.id
_entity.type
_entity.pdbx_description
1 polymer ?
#
loop_
_entity_poly.entity_id
_entity_poly.type
_entity_poly.pdbx_seq_one_letter_code
_entity_poly.pdbx_strand_id
1 'polypeptide(L)'
;SGTIGDYAALVVDSGSPLGNFDDLVKAYKKNPNDVAIGGGSVPGGMDHLVAAMAFKAAGADPTRVKYIPFDAGGKAMAALLSGEINALSTGFSEAVAMEQAGKVRIIGVTSDERVPAAPNAPTLKEQGYDASFVNWRGFFAAPDLPSNKRRAYIELLGAMYDTPEWETVRARNGWVNIHNPGDSFMVFLAKQEEVIGNLMKELGFL
;
A
#
# COMPACT_ATOMS: atom_id res chain seq x y z
N SER A 1 -2.87 3.79 -19.46
CA SER A 1 -4.13 3.56 -18.76
C SER A 1 -3.86 2.94 -17.40
N GLY A 2 -4.31 3.57 -16.33
CA GLY A 2 -4.41 2.93 -15.02
C GLY A 2 -5.37 1.75 -15.07
N THR A 3 -5.14 0.73 -14.25
CA THR A 3 -5.98 -0.47 -14.20
C THR A 3 -6.50 -0.74 -12.80
N ILE A 4 -5.64 -1.01 -11.86
CA ILE A 4 -6.00 -1.32 -10.49
C ILE A 4 -5.20 -0.50 -9.49
N GLY A 5 -5.70 -0.42 -8.27
CA GLY A 5 -4.95 -0.02 -7.09
C GLY A 5 -4.99 -1.12 -6.04
N ASP A 6 -3.86 -1.34 -5.38
CA ASP A 6 -3.75 -2.14 -4.18
C ASP A 6 -3.43 -1.19 -3.02
N TYR A 7 -4.27 -1.17 -2.00
CA TYR A 7 -3.97 -0.40 -0.81
C TYR A 7 -2.76 -0.98 -0.08
N ALA A 8 -2.15 -0.23 0.78
CA ALA A 8 -1.14 -0.74 1.69
C ALA A 8 -1.74 -1.08 3.06
N ALA A 9 -1.09 -1.98 3.75
CA ALA A 9 -1.45 -2.41 5.08
C ALA A 9 -0.25 -2.40 6.02
N LEU A 10 -0.49 -2.00 7.26
CA LEU A 10 0.41 -2.22 8.39
C LEU A 10 -0.08 -3.43 9.17
N VAL A 11 0.80 -4.37 9.40
CA VAL A 11 0.47 -5.73 9.85
C VAL A 11 1.39 -6.11 11.02
N VAL A 12 0.84 -6.83 11.98
CA VAL A 12 1.59 -7.42 13.08
C VAL A 12 1.30 -8.92 13.19
N ASP A 13 2.17 -9.68 13.85
CA ASP A 13 1.88 -11.07 14.22
C ASP A 13 0.59 -11.16 15.04
N SER A 14 -0.20 -12.21 14.87
CA SER A 14 -1.49 -12.35 15.57
C SER A 14 -1.34 -12.42 17.10
N GLY A 15 -0.21 -12.89 17.61
CA GLY A 15 0.15 -12.91 19.03
C GLY A 15 0.78 -11.62 19.55
N SER A 16 0.99 -10.61 18.68
CA SER A 16 1.57 -9.33 19.08
C SER A 16 0.71 -8.60 20.11
N PRO A 17 1.31 -7.94 21.11
CA PRO A 17 0.59 -7.07 22.03
C PRO A 17 0.06 -5.78 21.37
N LEU A 18 0.52 -5.47 20.16
CA LEU A 18 0.09 -4.30 19.40
C LEU A 18 -1.29 -4.59 18.77
N GLY A 19 -2.36 -4.08 19.38
CA GLY A 19 -3.73 -4.36 18.95
C GLY A 19 -4.22 -3.52 17.77
N ASN A 20 -3.66 -2.34 17.58
CA ASN A 20 -4.04 -1.34 16.58
C ASN A 20 -2.84 -0.45 16.21
N PHE A 21 -3.05 0.47 15.27
CA PHE A 21 -1.97 1.37 14.85
C PHE A 21 -1.54 2.35 15.94
N ASP A 22 -2.46 2.78 16.81
CA ASP A 22 -2.15 3.68 17.93
C ASP A 22 -1.14 3.05 18.92
N ASP A 23 -1.25 1.73 19.17
CA ASP A 23 -0.28 1.02 20.00
C ASP A 23 1.12 1.00 19.36
N LEU A 24 1.19 0.80 18.03
CA LEU A 24 2.44 0.88 17.29
C LEU A 24 3.05 2.28 17.35
N VAL A 25 2.21 3.33 17.20
CA VAL A 25 2.63 4.74 17.32
C VAL A 25 3.17 5.04 18.71
N LYS A 26 2.53 4.57 19.78
CA LYS A 26 3.00 4.75 21.17
C LYS A 26 4.36 4.08 21.38
N ALA A 27 4.53 2.85 20.91
CA ALA A 27 5.81 2.16 20.97
C ALA A 27 6.91 2.91 20.21
N TYR A 28 6.60 3.37 19.00
CA TYR A 28 7.50 4.14 18.17
C TYR A 28 7.91 5.48 18.83
N LYS A 29 6.96 6.26 19.36
CA LYS A 29 7.23 7.53 20.05
C LYS A 29 8.07 7.34 21.30
N LYS A 30 7.94 6.21 22.00
CA LYS A 30 8.76 5.87 23.17
C LYS A 30 10.21 5.63 22.77
N ASN A 31 10.45 4.78 21.78
CA ASN A 31 11.79 4.55 21.22
C ASN A 31 11.68 3.99 19.78
N PRO A 32 11.91 4.83 18.75
CA PRO A 32 11.85 4.37 17.35
C PRO A 32 12.79 3.20 17.03
N ASN A 33 13.93 3.10 17.72
CA ASN A 33 14.91 2.03 17.46
C ASN A 33 14.42 0.65 17.89
N ASP A 34 13.45 0.57 18.79
CA ASP A 34 12.86 -0.68 19.26
C ASP A 34 11.74 -1.17 18.35
N VAL A 35 11.33 -0.37 17.35
CA VAL A 35 10.25 -0.69 16.44
C VAL A 35 10.81 -0.91 15.02
N ALA A 36 11.10 -2.17 14.70
CA ALA A 36 11.54 -2.55 13.36
C ALA A 36 10.34 -2.79 12.46
N ILE A 37 10.28 -2.06 11.35
CA ILE A 37 9.25 -2.19 10.31
C ILE A 37 9.88 -2.87 9.10
N GLY A 38 9.39 -4.04 8.74
CA GLY A 38 9.85 -4.71 7.53
C GLY A 38 9.00 -4.38 6.31
N GLY A 39 9.54 -4.66 5.13
CA GLY A 39 8.81 -4.59 3.86
C GLY A 39 9.57 -5.28 2.73
N GLY A 40 8.87 -5.62 1.67
CA GLY A 40 9.42 -6.32 0.50
C GLY A 40 10.03 -5.40 -0.55
N SER A 41 10.11 -4.09 -0.30
CA SER A 41 10.68 -3.09 -1.21
C SER A 41 12.01 -2.54 -0.66
N VAL A 42 12.82 -1.96 -1.55
CA VAL A 42 14.06 -1.25 -1.17
C VAL A 42 13.75 -0.03 -0.28
N PRO A 43 14.72 0.49 0.49
CA PRO A 43 14.57 1.77 1.18
C PRO A 43 14.15 2.88 0.20
N GLY A 44 13.15 3.68 0.58
CA GLY A 44 12.52 4.67 -0.31
C GLY A 44 11.47 4.08 -1.27
N GLY A 45 11.29 2.76 -1.30
CA GLY A 45 10.20 2.10 -2.01
C GLY A 45 8.86 2.18 -1.26
N MET A 46 7.82 1.60 -1.86
CA MET A 46 6.43 1.71 -1.38
C MET A 46 6.29 1.40 0.11
N ASP A 47 6.78 0.26 0.57
CA ASP A 47 6.54 -0.20 1.95
C ASP A 47 7.19 0.74 2.98
N HIS A 48 8.39 1.26 2.66
CA HIS A 48 9.05 2.26 3.51
C HIS A 48 8.29 3.59 3.51
N LEU A 49 7.89 4.08 2.34
CA LEU A 49 7.17 5.35 2.22
C LEU A 49 5.82 5.30 2.94
N VAL A 50 5.10 4.20 2.86
CA VAL A 50 3.82 4.00 3.56
C VAL A 50 4.01 4.01 5.07
N ALA A 51 5.00 3.29 5.59
CA ALA A 51 5.31 3.29 7.03
C ALA A 51 5.66 4.72 7.51
N ALA A 52 6.53 5.41 6.78
CA ALA A 52 6.93 6.78 7.11
C ALA A 52 5.74 7.77 7.05
N MET A 53 4.90 7.66 6.02
CA MET A 53 3.69 8.47 5.87
C MET A 53 2.72 8.25 7.05
N ALA A 54 2.52 7.00 7.48
CA ALA A 54 1.63 6.68 8.58
C ALA A 54 2.13 7.25 9.91
N PHE A 55 3.43 7.13 10.21
CA PHE A 55 4.01 7.74 11.40
C PHE A 55 4.00 9.27 11.36
N LYS A 56 4.21 9.86 10.19
CA LYS A 56 4.07 11.31 9.99
C LYS A 56 2.65 11.78 10.29
N ALA A 57 1.64 11.11 9.77
CA ALA A 57 0.24 11.41 10.06
C ALA A 57 -0.09 11.30 11.56
N ALA A 58 0.65 10.47 12.29
CA ALA A 58 0.56 10.34 13.75
C ALA A 58 1.39 11.40 14.51
N GLY A 59 1.98 12.39 13.82
CA GLY A 59 2.82 13.42 14.43
C GLY A 59 4.13 12.87 15.02
N ALA A 60 4.66 11.81 14.42
CA ALA A 60 5.97 11.26 14.74
C ALA A 60 6.99 11.59 13.63
N ASP A 61 8.28 11.53 13.92
CA ASP A 61 9.33 11.81 12.95
C ASP A 61 9.47 10.67 11.94
N PRO A 62 9.09 10.87 10.66
CA PRO A 62 9.09 9.80 9.66
C PRO A 62 10.51 9.38 9.24
N THR A 63 11.53 10.22 9.46
CA THR A 63 12.92 9.95 9.07
C THR A 63 13.59 8.93 9.98
N ARG A 64 13.01 8.65 11.14
CA ARG A 64 13.53 7.71 12.14
C ARG A 64 12.97 6.29 12.01
N VAL A 65 12.21 6.02 10.96
CA VAL A 65 11.66 4.66 10.74
C VAL A 65 12.80 3.67 10.52
N LYS A 66 12.95 2.74 11.47
CA LYS A 66 13.88 1.61 11.34
C LYS A 66 13.29 0.62 10.35
N TYR A 67 13.49 0.90 9.07
CA TYR A 67 13.00 0.05 7.99
C TYR A 67 14.00 -1.06 7.65
N ILE A 68 13.51 -2.30 7.58
CA ILE A 68 14.30 -3.48 7.21
C ILE A 68 13.77 -4.01 5.87
N PRO A 69 14.56 -3.84 4.78
CA PRO A 69 14.17 -4.32 3.46
C PRO A 69 14.40 -5.83 3.32
N PHE A 70 13.46 -6.49 2.67
CA PHE A 70 13.56 -7.88 2.24
C PHE A 70 13.41 -7.96 0.71
N ASP A 71 13.89 -9.04 0.08
CA ASP A 71 13.86 -9.18 -1.39
C ASP A 71 12.44 -9.30 -1.97
N ALA A 72 11.44 -9.63 -1.13
CA ALA A 72 10.03 -9.74 -1.52
C ALA A 72 9.13 -9.78 -0.29
N GLY A 73 7.82 -9.49 -0.48
CA GLY A 73 6.80 -9.49 0.57
C GLY A 73 6.71 -10.81 1.34
N GLY A 74 6.88 -11.95 0.68
CA GLY A 74 6.87 -13.27 1.33
C GLY A 74 8.01 -13.47 2.34
N LYS A 75 9.22 -12.96 2.06
CA LYS A 75 10.34 -13.00 3.02
C LYS A 75 10.11 -12.06 4.20
N ALA A 76 9.58 -10.87 3.93
CA ALA A 76 9.21 -9.91 4.98
C ALA A 76 8.10 -10.47 5.89
N MET A 77 7.10 -11.16 5.32
CA MET A 77 6.07 -11.86 6.08
C MET A 77 6.64 -12.96 6.97
N ALA A 78 7.60 -13.76 6.47
CA ALA A 78 8.28 -14.77 7.26
C ALA A 78 9.06 -14.16 8.43
N ALA A 79 9.73 -13.02 8.22
CA ALA A 79 10.43 -12.28 9.25
C ALA A 79 9.47 -11.74 10.34
N LEU A 80 8.26 -11.31 9.96
CA LEU A 80 7.23 -10.93 10.91
C LEU A 80 6.80 -12.12 11.78
N LEU A 81 6.50 -13.26 11.16
CA LEU A 81 6.04 -14.47 11.87
C LEU A 81 7.11 -15.10 12.74
N SER A 82 8.40 -14.89 12.45
CA SER A 82 9.53 -15.33 13.27
C SER A 82 9.89 -14.37 14.40
N GLY A 83 9.28 -13.18 14.44
CA GLY A 83 9.59 -12.13 15.43
C GLY A 83 10.86 -11.33 15.15
N GLU A 84 11.42 -11.42 13.95
CA GLU A 84 12.59 -10.63 13.54
C GLU A 84 12.25 -9.14 13.39
N ILE A 85 11.01 -8.85 13.01
CA ILE A 85 10.46 -7.48 12.90
C ILE A 85 9.19 -7.36 13.76
N ASN A 86 8.88 -6.12 14.19
CA ASN A 86 7.73 -5.85 15.04
C ASN A 86 6.44 -5.63 14.25
N ALA A 87 6.56 -5.06 13.06
CA ALA A 87 5.46 -4.83 12.14
C ALA A 87 5.94 -4.93 10.69
N LEU A 88 5.00 -5.18 9.80
CA LEU A 88 5.21 -5.28 8.36
C LEU A 88 4.39 -4.21 7.64
N SER A 89 5.01 -3.48 6.73
CA SER A 89 4.34 -2.65 5.74
C SER A 89 4.34 -3.40 4.41
N THR A 90 3.16 -3.66 3.84
CA THR A 90 3.02 -4.48 2.63
C THR A 90 1.74 -4.13 1.87
N GLY A 91 1.52 -4.72 0.69
CA GLY A 91 0.25 -4.63 -0.02
C GLY A 91 -0.88 -5.28 0.78
N PHE A 92 -2.05 -4.64 0.78
CA PHE A 92 -3.23 -5.18 1.47
C PHE A 92 -3.60 -6.57 0.93
N SER A 93 -3.53 -6.77 -0.38
CA SER A 93 -3.82 -8.06 -1.03
C SER A 93 -2.92 -9.21 -0.53
N GLU A 94 -1.66 -8.90 -0.14
CA GLU A 94 -0.74 -9.88 0.43
C GLU A 94 -1.07 -10.22 1.89
N ALA A 95 -1.61 -9.27 2.64
CA ALA A 95 -1.94 -9.42 4.05
C ALA A 95 -3.24 -10.20 4.30
N VAL A 96 -4.25 -10.02 3.43
CA VAL A 96 -5.61 -10.55 3.63
C VAL A 96 -5.63 -12.06 3.83
N ALA A 97 -4.93 -12.82 2.99
CA ALA A 97 -4.91 -14.29 3.11
C ALA A 97 -4.29 -14.76 4.43
N MET A 98 -3.27 -14.06 4.92
CA MET A 98 -2.60 -14.38 6.18
C MET A 98 -3.45 -13.98 7.39
N GLU A 99 -4.20 -12.88 7.31
CA GLU A 99 -5.17 -12.49 8.33
C GLU A 99 -6.32 -13.48 8.40
N GLN A 100 -6.89 -13.89 7.27
CA GLN A 100 -7.94 -14.91 7.21
C GLN A 100 -7.49 -16.26 7.77
N ALA A 101 -6.20 -16.59 7.62
CA ALA A 101 -5.58 -17.77 8.23
C ALA A 101 -5.26 -17.60 9.73
N GLY A 102 -5.55 -16.43 10.32
CA GLY A 102 -5.31 -16.14 11.73
C GLY A 102 -3.81 -16.02 12.11
N LYS A 103 -2.95 -15.82 11.13
CA LYS A 103 -1.49 -15.73 11.35
C LYS A 103 -1.04 -14.33 11.70
N VAL A 104 -1.73 -13.32 11.18
CA VAL A 104 -1.41 -11.91 11.39
C VAL A 104 -2.67 -11.12 11.72
N ARG A 105 -2.47 -9.89 12.15
CA ARG A 105 -3.49 -8.87 12.35
C ARG A 105 -3.15 -7.65 11.53
N ILE A 106 -4.09 -7.20 10.68
CA ILE A 106 -3.98 -5.91 9.99
C ILE A 106 -4.38 -4.82 10.97
N ILE A 107 -3.47 -3.93 11.32
CA ILE A 107 -3.68 -2.84 12.30
C ILE A 107 -3.93 -1.49 11.65
N GLY A 108 -3.79 -1.38 10.34
CA GLY A 108 -4.11 -0.17 9.59
C GLY A 108 -4.04 -0.39 8.08
N VAL A 109 -5.07 0.06 7.37
CA VAL A 109 -5.14 0.05 5.91
C VAL A 109 -5.12 1.50 5.41
N THR A 110 -4.49 1.75 4.28
CA THR A 110 -4.36 3.10 3.69
C THR A 110 -5.54 3.50 2.79
N SER A 111 -6.64 2.78 2.87
CA SER A 111 -7.90 3.14 2.19
C SER A 111 -8.69 4.17 3.01
N ASP A 112 -9.52 4.95 2.33
CA ASP A 112 -10.43 5.89 2.98
C ASP A 112 -11.53 5.17 3.77
N GLU A 113 -12.00 4.02 3.26
CA GLU A 113 -13.02 3.16 3.86
C GLU A 113 -12.50 1.73 3.98
N ARG A 114 -13.12 0.93 4.85
CA ARG A 114 -12.77 -0.48 5.01
C ARG A 114 -12.96 -1.26 3.71
N VAL A 115 -12.01 -2.12 3.42
CA VAL A 115 -12.04 -2.95 2.19
C VAL A 115 -12.88 -4.20 2.43
N PRO A 116 -13.86 -4.50 1.56
CA PRO A 116 -14.76 -5.65 1.74
C PRO A 116 -14.07 -7.01 1.90
N ALA A 117 -12.86 -7.18 1.34
CA ALA A 117 -12.08 -8.41 1.47
C ALA A 117 -11.59 -8.68 2.91
N ALA A 118 -11.48 -7.64 3.76
CA ALA A 118 -11.18 -7.74 5.19
C ALA A 118 -11.98 -6.68 5.97
N PRO A 119 -13.27 -6.88 6.17
CA PRO A 119 -14.17 -5.85 6.74
C PRO A 119 -13.85 -5.50 8.20
N ASN A 120 -13.09 -6.35 8.88
CA ASN A 120 -12.66 -6.12 10.27
C ASN A 120 -11.33 -5.35 10.36
N ALA A 121 -10.57 -5.25 9.26
CA ALA A 121 -9.32 -4.50 9.23
C ALA A 121 -9.60 -2.98 9.28
N PRO A 122 -9.09 -2.26 10.30
CA PRO A 122 -9.35 -0.84 10.42
C PRO A 122 -8.55 -0.03 9.41
N THR A 123 -9.08 1.09 8.93
CA THR A 123 -8.29 2.05 8.16
C THR A 123 -7.47 2.94 9.09
N LEU A 124 -6.37 3.53 8.56
CA LEU A 124 -5.63 4.57 9.31
C LEU A 124 -6.52 5.79 9.54
N LYS A 125 -7.33 6.14 8.54
CA LYS A 125 -8.23 7.30 8.59
C LYS A 125 -9.31 7.19 9.67
N GLU A 126 -9.96 6.02 9.82
CA GLU A 126 -10.95 5.81 10.88
C GLU A 126 -10.34 5.84 12.29
N GLN A 127 -9.02 5.57 12.40
CA GLN A 127 -8.25 5.69 13.64
C GLN A 127 -7.76 7.12 13.90
N GLY A 128 -8.12 8.10 13.03
CA GLY A 128 -7.78 9.51 13.18
C GLY A 128 -6.47 9.93 12.50
N TYR A 129 -5.88 9.07 11.68
CA TYR A 129 -4.63 9.34 10.96
C TYR A 129 -4.91 9.58 9.48
N ASP A 130 -4.70 10.81 9.00
CA ASP A 130 -4.89 11.18 7.60
C ASP A 130 -3.71 10.67 6.74
N ALA A 131 -3.75 9.39 6.44
CA ALA A 131 -2.75 8.68 5.65
C ALA A 131 -3.43 7.76 4.65
N SER A 132 -3.52 8.21 3.41
CA SER A 132 -4.10 7.45 2.30
C SER A 132 -3.03 7.18 1.25
N PHE A 133 -2.97 5.95 0.78
CA PHE A 133 -2.05 5.53 -0.26
C PHE A 133 -2.65 4.39 -1.08
N VAL A 134 -2.41 4.43 -2.39
CA VAL A 134 -2.76 3.35 -3.30
C VAL A 134 -1.58 3.03 -4.20
N ASN A 135 -1.17 1.76 -4.20
CA ASN A 135 -0.16 1.25 -5.10
C ASN A 135 -0.84 0.88 -6.43
N TRP A 136 -0.86 1.82 -7.35
CA TRP A 136 -1.53 1.64 -8.63
C TRP A 136 -0.74 0.77 -9.60
N ARG A 137 -1.45 0.11 -10.50
CA ARG A 137 -0.92 -0.61 -11.67
C ARG A 137 -1.55 -0.05 -12.93
N GLY A 138 -0.79 -0.09 -14.03
CA GLY A 138 -1.30 0.41 -15.30
C GLY A 138 -0.46 -0.05 -16.48
N PHE A 139 -0.94 0.24 -17.67
CA PHE A 139 -0.25 -0.05 -18.92
C PHE A 139 0.23 1.23 -19.58
N PHE A 140 1.46 1.18 -20.06
CA PHE A 140 2.05 2.18 -20.95
C PHE A 140 2.21 1.57 -22.33
N ALA A 141 2.11 2.40 -23.34
CA ALA A 141 2.44 2.04 -24.72
C ALA A 141 3.73 2.73 -25.14
N ALA A 142 4.30 2.31 -26.27
CA ALA A 142 5.43 2.99 -26.87
C ALA A 142 5.10 4.45 -27.18
N PRO A 143 6.08 5.37 -27.10
CA PRO A 143 5.89 6.72 -27.57
C PRO A 143 5.49 6.71 -29.05
N ASP A 144 4.78 7.75 -29.48
CA ASP A 144 4.32 7.95 -30.87
C ASP A 144 3.39 6.84 -31.40
N LEU A 145 2.68 6.14 -30.50
CA LEU A 145 1.67 5.16 -30.91
C LEU A 145 0.58 5.84 -31.78
N PRO A 146 0.30 5.33 -32.99
CA PRO A 146 -0.73 5.85 -33.85
C PRO A 146 -2.08 6.00 -33.13
N SER A 147 -2.79 7.11 -33.36
CA SER A 147 -4.02 7.47 -32.63
C SER A 147 -5.13 6.40 -32.72
N ASN A 148 -5.22 5.71 -33.86
CA ASN A 148 -6.16 4.59 -34.02
C ASN A 148 -5.81 3.39 -33.12
N LYS A 149 -4.52 3.05 -32.99
CA LYS A 149 -4.06 1.99 -32.08
C LYS A 149 -4.24 2.39 -30.62
N ARG A 150 -3.91 3.66 -30.27
CA ARG A 150 -4.16 4.18 -28.93
C ARG A 150 -5.64 4.06 -28.53
N ARG A 151 -6.55 4.42 -29.43
CA ARG A 151 -7.99 4.29 -29.21
C ARG A 151 -8.39 2.82 -29.02
N ALA A 152 -7.94 1.95 -29.90
CA ALA A 152 -8.25 0.52 -29.79
C ALA A 152 -7.81 -0.09 -28.46
N TYR A 153 -6.63 0.27 -27.94
CA TYR A 153 -6.18 -0.20 -26.63
C TYR A 153 -7.01 0.37 -25.46
N ILE A 154 -7.42 1.63 -25.55
CA ILE A 154 -8.31 2.22 -24.54
C ILE A 154 -9.65 1.50 -24.52
N GLU A 155 -10.24 1.23 -25.69
CA GLU A 155 -11.51 0.51 -25.85
C GLU A 155 -11.38 -0.95 -25.35
N LEU A 156 -10.28 -1.64 -25.68
CA LEU A 156 -10.03 -3.01 -25.22
C LEU A 156 -9.94 -3.09 -23.69
N LEU A 157 -9.17 -2.20 -23.08
CA LEU A 157 -9.06 -2.17 -21.61
C LEU A 157 -10.39 -1.76 -20.96
N GLY A 158 -11.13 -0.82 -21.55
CA GLY A 158 -12.47 -0.47 -21.11
C GLY A 158 -13.42 -1.65 -21.13
N ALA A 159 -13.45 -2.40 -22.23
CA ALA A 159 -14.29 -3.59 -22.35
C ALA A 159 -13.92 -4.68 -21.31
N MET A 160 -12.64 -4.83 -20.97
CA MET A 160 -12.20 -5.76 -19.91
C MET A 160 -12.82 -5.39 -18.56
N TYR A 161 -12.91 -4.10 -18.23
CA TYR A 161 -13.47 -3.63 -16.97
C TYR A 161 -14.95 -3.99 -16.78
N ASP A 162 -15.69 -4.15 -17.87
CA ASP A 162 -17.11 -4.47 -17.85
C ASP A 162 -17.38 -5.99 -17.78
N THR A 163 -16.33 -6.81 -17.69
CA THR A 163 -16.48 -8.27 -17.63
C THR A 163 -16.65 -8.79 -16.19
N PRO A 164 -17.52 -9.81 -15.97
CA PRO A 164 -17.65 -10.47 -14.68
C PRO A 164 -16.35 -11.16 -14.21
N GLU A 165 -15.54 -11.63 -15.15
CA GLU A 165 -14.24 -12.25 -14.86
C GLU A 165 -13.26 -11.24 -14.23
N TRP A 166 -13.21 -10.02 -14.78
CA TRP A 166 -12.40 -8.95 -14.19
C TRP A 166 -12.86 -8.61 -12.77
N GLU A 167 -14.16 -8.43 -12.58
CA GLU A 167 -14.72 -8.15 -11.24
C GLU A 167 -14.38 -9.26 -10.25
N THR A 168 -14.49 -10.54 -10.66
CA THR A 168 -14.14 -11.69 -9.82
C THR A 168 -12.67 -11.65 -9.40
N VAL A 169 -11.75 -11.40 -10.34
CA VAL A 169 -10.31 -11.33 -10.04
C VAL A 169 -10.01 -10.14 -9.13
N ARG A 170 -10.58 -8.99 -9.43
CA ARG A 170 -10.40 -7.75 -8.67
C ARG A 170 -10.87 -7.91 -7.22
N ALA A 171 -12.10 -8.39 -7.04
CA ALA A 171 -12.71 -8.57 -5.72
C ALA A 171 -11.94 -9.60 -4.86
N ARG A 172 -11.52 -10.72 -5.46
CA ARG A 172 -10.73 -11.75 -4.78
C ARG A 172 -9.42 -11.22 -4.19
N ASN A 173 -8.79 -10.25 -4.87
CA ASN A 173 -7.53 -9.67 -4.43
C ASN A 173 -7.74 -8.39 -3.57
N GLY A 174 -8.96 -7.94 -3.36
CA GLY A 174 -9.24 -6.67 -2.67
C GLY A 174 -8.74 -5.44 -3.43
N TRP A 175 -8.51 -5.56 -4.74
CA TRP A 175 -8.05 -4.45 -5.58
C TRP A 175 -9.18 -3.48 -5.88
N VAL A 176 -8.85 -2.18 -5.87
CA VAL A 176 -9.77 -1.13 -6.32
C VAL A 176 -9.61 -0.87 -7.80
N ASN A 177 -10.70 -0.46 -8.43
CA ASN A 177 -10.71 -0.11 -9.84
C ASN A 177 -10.18 1.31 -10.02
N ILE A 178 -9.09 1.46 -10.78
CA ILE A 178 -8.51 2.75 -11.15
C ILE A 178 -8.53 2.85 -12.67
N HIS A 179 -9.71 2.96 -13.25
CA HIS A 179 -9.83 3.11 -14.69
C HIS A 179 -9.61 4.57 -15.11
N ASN A 180 -8.36 4.92 -15.39
CA ASN A 180 -7.94 6.22 -15.91
C ASN A 180 -7.43 6.08 -17.34
N PRO A 181 -8.28 6.04 -18.38
CA PRO A 181 -7.83 5.90 -19.75
C PRO A 181 -7.25 7.20 -20.32
N GLY A 182 -6.25 7.08 -21.19
CA GLY A 182 -5.77 8.20 -22.00
C GLY A 182 -5.25 9.38 -21.18
N ASP A 183 -5.79 10.56 -21.44
CA ASP A 183 -5.29 11.81 -20.84
C ASP A 183 -5.60 11.92 -19.34
N SER A 184 -6.68 11.31 -18.87
CA SER A 184 -6.98 11.25 -17.44
C SER A 184 -5.88 10.50 -16.66
N PHE A 185 -5.21 9.53 -17.29
CA PHE A 185 -4.07 8.85 -16.68
C PHE A 185 -2.84 9.76 -16.56
N MET A 186 -2.62 10.65 -17.52
CA MET A 186 -1.53 11.63 -17.43
C MET A 186 -1.73 12.60 -16.26
N VAL A 187 -2.96 13.08 -16.06
CA VAL A 187 -3.30 13.93 -14.89
C VAL A 187 -3.08 13.18 -13.58
N PHE A 188 -3.51 11.92 -13.52
CA PHE A 188 -3.28 11.06 -12.35
C PHE A 188 -1.78 10.88 -12.08
N LEU A 189 -0.97 10.58 -13.09
CA LEU A 189 0.48 10.39 -12.95
C LEU A 189 1.17 11.65 -12.44
N ALA A 190 0.85 12.82 -12.98
CA ALA A 190 1.42 14.09 -12.52
C ALA A 190 1.13 14.32 -11.02
N LYS A 191 -0.10 14.00 -10.58
CA LYS A 191 -0.46 14.09 -9.16
C LYS A 191 0.31 13.07 -8.29
N GLN A 192 0.48 11.83 -8.76
CA GLN A 192 1.28 10.83 -8.05
C GLN A 192 2.74 11.25 -7.94
N GLU A 193 3.33 11.78 -9.01
CA GLU A 193 4.72 12.29 -9.00
C GLU A 193 4.90 13.42 -7.98
N GLU A 194 3.96 14.37 -7.93
CA GLU A 194 3.98 15.45 -6.93
C GLU A 194 3.95 14.90 -5.49
N VAL A 195 2.98 14.05 -5.19
CA VAL A 195 2.74 13.55 -3.83
C VAL A 195 3.91 12.67 -3.36
N ILE A 196 4.31 11.70 -4.17
CA ILE A 196 5.40 10.77 -3.83
C ILE A 196 6.75 11.51 -3.80
N GLY A 197 6.99 12.39 -4.78
CA GLY A 197 8.21 13.18 -4.84
C GLY A 197 8.40 14.10 -3.62
N ASN A 198 7.33 14.74 -3.16
CA ASN A 198 7.38 15.55 -1.94
C ASN A 198 7.67 14.71 -0.70
N LEU A 199 7.04 13.55 -0.56
CA LEU A 199 7.33 12.62 0.54
C LEU A 199 8.77 12.11 0.50
N MET A 200 9.29 11.75 -0.67
CA MET A 200 10.68 11.31 -0.83
C MET A 200 11.68 12.40 -0.47
N LYS A 201 11.44 13.65 -0.87
CA LYS A 201 12.27 14.81 -0.46
C LYS A 201 12.29 14.99 1.05
N GLU A 202 11.11 14.91 1.66
CA GLU A 202 10.96 15.07 3.11
C GLU A 202 11.69 13.96 3.89
N LEU A 203 11.75 12.75 3.32
CA LEU A 203 12.48 11.62 3.89
C LEU A 203 13.98 11.60 3.53
N GLY A 204 14.45 12.57 2.75
CA GLY A 204 15.85 12.67 2.34
C GLY A 204 16.29 11.67 1.26
N PHE A 205 15.35 11.15 0.45
CA PHE A 205 15.65 10.28 -0.69
C PHE A 205 15.83 11.06 -2.01
N LEU A 206 15.40 12.32 -2.06
CA LEU A 206 15.58 13.24 -3.19
C LEU A 206 16.14 14.59 -2.68
#